data_cf113fd99ee643ae5fe7ab8d5bf6c89d
#
_entry.id   cf113fd99ee643ae5fe7ab8d5bf6c89d
#
_cell.length_a   1.000
_cell.length_b   1.000
_cell.length_c   1.000
_cell.angle_alpha   90.00
_cell.angle_beta   90.00
_cell.angle_gamma   90.00
#
_symmetry.space_group_name_H-M   'P 1'
#
loop_
_entity.id
_entity.type
_entity.pdbx_description
1 polymer ?
#
loop_
_entity_poly.entity_id
_entity_poly.type
_entity_poly.pdbx_seq_one_letter_code
_entity_poly.pdbx_strand_id
1 'polypeptide(L)'
;YKYQNADGKKFAVFAADFQNSPSCANYFNNYYRQAQVTECAKWLCGRKLPAVCTGNPNLYIMTAKDEKSVSVLLVNIFMDEIYKPEITLDRKYSRIKFVGCNGELNGDTVNLTKLAPYGFAAFEAEI
;
A
#
# COMPACT_ATOMS: atom_id res chain seq x y z
N TYR A 1 -2.81 7.73 -18.42
CA TYR A 1 -2.09 8.85 -19.02
C TYR A 1 -1.44 9.70 -17.92
N LYS A 2 -0.14 9.99 -18.06
CA LYS A 2 0.63 10.87 -17.16
C LYS A 2 1.02 12.13 -17.93
N TYR A 3 0.85 13.28 -17.29
CA TYR A 3 1.17 14.58 -17.90
C TYR A 3 1.76 15.52 -16.85
N GLN A 4 2.77 16.28 -17.25
CA GLN A 4 3.32 17.37 -16.47
C GLN A 4 3.24 18.64 -17.31
N ASN A 5 2.62 19.70 -16.76
CA ASN A 5 2.51 20.96 -17.47
C ASN A 5 3.80 21.81 -17.38
N ALA A 6 3.83 22.95 -18.07
CA ALA A 6 4.97 23.85 -18.08
C ALA A 6 5.33 24.42 -16.68
N ASP A 7 4.36 24.51 -15.77
CA ASP A 7 4.56 24.96 -14.39
C ASP A 7 5.03 23.84 -13.46
N GLY A 8 5.31 22.64 -13.98
CA GLY A 8 5.75 21.49 -13.21
C GLY A 8 4.65 20.73 -12.48
N LYS A 9 3.37 21.10 -12.63
CA LYS A 9 2.24 20.38 -12.04
C LYS A 9 2.02 19.05 -12.75
N LYS A 10 1.84 18.00 -11.98
CA LYS A 10 1.70 16.62 -12.46
C LYS A 10 0.25 16.16 -12.36
N PHE A 11 -0.18 15.42 -13.35
CA PHE A 11 -1.52 14.86 -13.46
C PHE A 11 -1.44 13.40 -13.91
N ALA A 12 -2.26 12.54 -13.30
CA ALA A 12 -2.46 11.17 -13.76
C ALA A 12 -3.95 10.95 -14.00
N VAL A 13 -4.31 10.46 -15.18
CA VAL A 13 -5.68 10.19 -15.58
C VAL A 13 -5.83 8.74 -15.97
N PHE A 14 -6.78 8.06 -15.35
CA PHE A 14 -7.23 6.74 -15.73
C PHE A 14 -8.52 6.88 -16.54
N ALA A 15 -8.50 6.45 -17.78
CA ALA A 15 -9.66 6.45 -18.65
C ALA A 15 -10.57 5.25 -18.27
N ALA A 16 -11.36 5.41 -17.22
CA ALA A 16 -12.32 4.41 -16.77
C ALA A 16 -13.66 5.09 -16.46
N ASP A 17 -14.72 4.53 -17.01
CA ASP A 17 -16.08 4.95 -16.68
C ASP A 17 -16.58 4.10 -15.49
N PHE A 18 -16.64 4.72 -14.33
CA PHE A 18 -17.11 4.08 -13.11
C PHE A 18 -18.63 4.19 -12.89
N GLN A 19 -19.32 5.02 -13.67
CA GLN A 19 -20.75 5.28 -13.43
C GLN A 19 -21.64 4.17 -13.97
N ASN A 20 -21.20 3.49 -15.02
CA ASN A 20 -22.03 2.52 -15.74
C ASN A 20 -21.57 1.06 -15.63
N SER A 21 -20.55 0.78 -14.82
CA SER A 21 -20.04 -0.59 -14.66
C SER A 21 -20.32 -1.16 -13.27
N PRO A 22 -21.12 -2.22 -13.13
CA PRO A 22 -21.31 -2.92 -11.86
C PRO A 22 -20.02 -3.56 -11.32
N SER A 23 -19.00 -3.68 -12.15
CA SER A 23 -17.67 -4.21 -11.78
C SER A 23 -16.63 -3.13 -11.45
N CYS A 24 -17.03 -1.86 -11.29
CA CYS A 24 -16.09 -0.78 -10.96
C CYS A 24 -15.30 -1.05 -9.66
N ALA A 25 -15.90 -1.69 -8.67
CA ALA A 25 -15.22 -2.09 -7.44
C ALA A 25 -14.04 -3.04 -7.71
N ASN A 26 -14.16 -3.93 -8.69
CA ASN A 26 -13.11 -4.88 -9.06
C ASN A 26 -12.04 -4.28 -9.98
N TYR A 27 -12.26 -3.09 -10.52
CA TYR A 27 -11.30 -2.45 -11.42
C TYR A 27 -9.94 -2.23 -10.75
N PHE A 28 -9.93 -1.83 -9.49
CA PHE A 28 -8.71 -1.61 -8.71
C PHE A 28 -8.26 -2.84 -7.91
N ASN A 29 -9.11 -3.85 -7.74
CA ASN A 29 -8.76 -5.12 -7.07
C ASN A 29 -8.02 -6.09 -8.02
N ASN A 30 -7.17 -5.54 -8.87
CA ASN A 30 -6.37 -6.28 -9.83
C ASN A 30 -4.90 -5.93 -9.62
N TYR A 31 -4.04 -6.93 -9.57
CA TYR A 31 -2.61 -6.78 -9.35
C TYR A 31 -1.97 -5.73 -10.28
N TYR A 32 -2.26 -5.80 -11.57
CA TYR A 32 -1.66 -4.88 -12.54
C TYR A 32 -2.17 -3.44 -12.37
N ARG A 33 -3.44 -3.27 -12.03
CA ARG A 33 -4.01 -1.94 -11.77
C ARG A 33 -3.46 -1.32 -10.51
N GLN A 34 -3.30 -2.11 -9.46
CA GLN A 34 -2.68 -1.61 -8.22
C GLN A 34 -1.22 -1.23 -8.42
N ALA A 35 -0.44 -2.03 -9.15
CA ALA A 35 0.91 -1.67 -9.54
C ALA A 35 0.94 -0.36 -10.33
N GLN A 36 0.04 -0.19 -11.30
CA GLN A 36 -0.09 1.01 -12.10
C GLN A 36 -0.45 2.25 -11.26
N VAL A 37 -1.41 2.12 -10.34
CA VAL A 37 -1.82 3.19 -9.42
C VAL A 37 -0.67 3.57 -8.49
N THR A 38 0.03 2.57 -7.93
CA THR A 38 1.20 2.77 -7.07
C THR A 38 2.31 3.54 -7.78
N GLU A 39 2.63 3.17 -9.03
CA GLU A 39 3.63 3.89 -9.82
C GLU A 39 3.19 5.31 -10.21
N CYS A 40 1.90 5.51 -10.47
CA CYS A 40 1.36 6.85 -10.66
C CYS A 40 1.46 7.71 -9.39
N ALA A 41 1.13 7.13 -8.22
CA ALA A 41 1.21 7.83 -6.94
C ALA A 41 2.65 8.23 -6.60
N LYS A 42 3.62 7.32 -6.79
CA LYS A 42 5.06 7.62 -6.61
C LYS A 42 5.51 8.76 -7.52
N TRP A 43 5.09 8.74 -8.79
CA TRP A 43 5.43 9.78 -9.75
C TRP A 43 4.81 11.14 -9.39
N LEU A 44 3.54 11.16 -8.98
CA LEU A 44 2.84 12.36 -8.53
C LEU A 44 3.51 12.98 -7.31
N CYS A 45 3.80 12.16 -6.30
CA CYS A 45 4.43 12.59 -5.05
C CYS A 45 5.91 12.99 -5.22
N GLY A 46 6.58 12.49 -6.27
CA GLY A 46 8.02 12.67 -6.47
C GLY A 46 8.89 12.01 -5.39
N ARG A 47 8.34 11.07 -4.62
CA ARG A 47 9.02 10.37 -3.51
C ARG A 47 8.47 8.96 -3.34
N LYS A 48 9.18 8.13 -2.58
CA LYS A 48 8.66 6.84 -2.13
C LYS A 48 7.41 7.04 -1.28
N LEU A 49 6.42 6.16 -1.44
CA LEU A 49 5.24 6.11 -0.56
C LEU A 49 5.65 5.57 0.82
N PRO A 50 4.99 6.00 1.91
CA PRO A 50 5.34 5.58 3.28
C PRO A 50 5.38 4.07 3.46
N ALA A 51 4.40 3.36 2.90
CA ALA A 51 4.38 1.91 2.84
C ALA A 51 3.62 1.44 1.60
N VAL A 52 4.04 0.32 1.02
CA VAL A 52 3.42 -0.31 -0.15
C VAL A 52 3.42 -1.82 0.05
N CYS A 53 2.28 -2.47 -0.20
CA CYS A 53 2.19 -3.91 -0.34
C CYS A 53 1.94 -4.26 -1.81
N THR A 54 2.84 -4.99 -2.43
CA THR A 54 2.68 -5.48 -3.80
C THR A 54 2.26 -6.94 -3.80
N GLY A 55 1.46 -7.34 -4.78
CA GLY A 55 1.06 -8.74 -4.94
C GLY A 55 -0.20 -9.19 -4.18
N ASN A 56 -0.82 -8.30 -3.40
CA ASN A 56 -2.03 -8.61 -2.64
C ASN A 56 -3.13 -7.56 -2.94
N PRO A 57 -3.89 -7.71 -4.03
CA PRO A 57 -4.89 -6.73 -4.46
C PRO A 57 -6.05 -6.53 -3.47
N ASN A 58 -6.27 -7.49 -2.57
CA ASN A 58 -7.33 -7.43 -1.56
C ASN A 58 -6.86 -6.88 -0.21
N LEU A 59 -5.64 -6.37 -0.14
CA LEU A 59 -5.07 -5.77 1.05
C LEU A 59 -5.23 -4.25 1.00
N TYR A 60 -6.05 -3.72 1.89
CA TYR A 60 -6.18 -2.28 2.08
C TYR A 60 -5.11 -1.79 3.05
N ILE A 61 -4.40 -0.72 2.68
CA ILE A 61 -3.30 -0.18 3.46
C ILE A 61 -3.56 1.30 3.79
N MET A 62 -3.43 1.65 5.06
CA MET A 62 -3.45 3.03 5.54
C MET A 62 -2.14 3.34 6.26
N THR A 63 -1.63 4.54 6.08
CA THR A 63 -0.36 4.96 6.65
C THR A 63 -0.47 6.33 7.30
N ALA A 64 0.14 6.47 8.48
CA ALA A 64 0.47 7.75 9.09
C ALA A 64 1.98 7.81 9.28
N LYS A 65 2.58 8.96 9.00
CA LYS A 65 4.03 9.11 9.04
C LYS A 65 4.43 10.46 9.62
N ASP A 66 5.46 10.44 10.46
CA ASP A 66 6.20 11.62 10.90
C ASP A 66 7.69 11.54 10.50
N GLU A 67 8.54 12.35 11.13
CA GLU A 67 9.98 12.39 10.84
C GLU A 67 10.70 11.12 11.29
N LYS A 68 10.26 10.46 12.34
CA LYS A 68 10.94 9.35 13.02
C LYS A 68 10.25 8.02 12.89
N SER A 69 8.94 8.01 12.63
CA SER A 69 8.14 6.80 12.60
C SER A 69 7.20 6.71 11.42
N VAL A 70 6.75 5.50 11.13
CA VAL A 70 5.64 5.20 10.25
C VAL A 70 4.71 4.19 10.92
N SER A 71 3.44 4.55 11.03
CA SER A 71 2.37 3.63 11.46
C SER A 71 1.64 3.11 10.24
N VAL A 72 1.41 1.83 10.20
CA VAL A 72 0.74 1.14 9.09
C VAL A 72 -0.39 0.28 9.63
N LEU A 73 -1.57 0.45 9.07
CA LEU A 73 -2.72 -0.42 9.27
C LEU A 73 -3.02 -1.15 7.96
N LEU A 74 -3.17 -2.45 8.05
CA LEU A 74 -3.51 -3.36 6.97
C LEU A 74 -4.86 -4.02 7.28
N VAL A 75 -5.73 -4.06 6.28
CA VAL A 75 -7.02 -4.75 6.38
C VAL A 75 -7.16 -5.69 5.20
N ASN A 76 -7.35 -6.97 5.48
CA ASN A 76 -7.73 -7.94 4.47
C ASN A 76 -9.23 -7.76 4.17
N ILE A 77 -9.56 -7.27 2.99
CA ILE A 77 -10.95 -7.02 2.56
C ILE A 77 -11.58 -8.21 1.84
N PHE A 78 -10.97 -9.39 1.95
CA PHE A 78 -11.39 -10.58 1.23
C PHE A 78 -11.64 -11.77 2.18
N MET A 79 -12.29 -12.79 1.64
CA MET A 79 -12.68 -14.00 2.37
C MET A 79 -11.56 -15.02 2.54
N ASP A 80 -10.44 -14.84 1.85
CA ASP A 80 -9.28 -15.74 1.94
C ASP A 80 -8.21 -15.17 2.84
N GLU A 81 -7.44 -16.05 3.48
CA GLU A 81 -6.26 -15.69 4.27
C GLU A 81 -5.13 -15.22 3.34
N ILE A 82 -4.46 -14.14 3.71
CA ILE A 82 -3.26 -13.66 3.02
C ILE A 82 -2.03 -14.17 3.76
N TYR A 83 -1.24 -15.01 3.09
CA TYR A 83 0.00 -15.55 3.62
C TYR A 83 1.19 -14.64 3.28
N LYS A 84 2.02 -14.40 4.29
CA LYS A 84 3.31 -13.69 4.17
C LYS A 84 3.22 -12.42 3.33
N PRO A 85 2.28 -11.50 3.62
CA PRO A 85 2.26 -10.23 2.91
C PRO A 85 3.56 -9.47 3.23
N GLU A 86 4.18 -8.95 2.17
CA GLU A 86 5.40 -8.16 2.23
C GLU A 86 5.05 -6.68 2.06
N ILE A 87 5.47 -5.86 3.00
CA ILE A 87 5.25 -4.42 3.00
C ILE A 87 6.60 -3.72 2.84
N THR A 88 6.78 -2.98 1.77
CA THR A 88 7.96 -2.14 1.54
C THR A 88 7.71 -0.75 2.09
N LEU A 89 8.60 -0.29 2.97
CA LEU A 89 8.59 1.04 3.57
C LEU A 89 9.43 2.03 2.74
N ASP A 90 9.26 3.31 2.97
CA ASP A 90 9.97 4.36 2.23
C ASP A 90 11.47 4.46 2.57
N ARG A 91 11.87 3.94 3.73
CA ARG A 91 13.24 3.92 4.23
C ARG A 91 13.49 2.74 5.17
N LYS A 92 14.74 2.55 5.59
CA LYS A 92 15.09 1.60 6.64
C LYS A 92 14.69 2.12 8.00
N TYR A 93 14.15 1.22 8.83
CA TYR A 93 13.81 1.45 10.22
C TYR A 93 14.57 0.46 11.10
N SER A 94 14.80 0.80 12.37
CA SER A 94 15.60 -0.01 13.30
C SER A 94 14.76 -0.78 14.30
N ARG A 95 13.54 -0.32 14.59
CA ARG A 95 12.61 -0.93 15.54
C ARG A 95 11.23 -1.06 14.94
N ILE A 96 10.50 -2.09 15.38
CA ILE A 96 9.11 -2.29 14.98
C ILE A 96 8.29 -2.83 16.16
N LYS A 97 7.08 -2.33 16.29
CA LYS A 97 6.07 -2.83 17.23
C LYS A 97 4.85 -3.28 16.47
N PHE A 98 4.48 -4.54 16.64
CA PHE A 98 3.29 -5.13 16.03
C PHE A 98 2.08 -5.07 16.96
N VAL A 99 0.89 -4.92 16.37
CA VAL A 99 -0.40 -4.98 17.07
C VAL A 99 -1.35 -5.87 16.27
N GLY A 100 -1.87 -6.92 16.91
CA GLY A 100 -2.79 -7.87 16.28
C GLY A 100 -2.17 -8.79 15.24
N CYS A 101 -0.84 -8.82 15.13
CA CYS A 101 -0.13 -9.67 14.17
C CYS A 101 1.29 -9.98 14.64
N ASN A 102 1.95 -10.91 13.94
CA ASN A 102 3.37 -11.22 14.08
C ASN A 102 4.07 -11.00 12.74
N GLY A 103 5.32 -10.61 12.81
CA GLY A 103 6.13 -10.36 11.62
C GLY A 103 7.57 -10.04 11.96
N GLU A 104 8.34 -9.69 10.94
CA GLU A 104 9.76 -9.35 11.02
C GLU A 104 10.04 -8.09 10.21
N LEU A 105 10.96 -7.28 10.72
CA LEU A 105 11.50 -6.11 10.01
C LEU A 105 12.89 -6.43 9.46
N ASN A 106 13.05 -6.32 8.16
CA ASN A 106 14.32 -6.50 7.46
C ASN A 106 14.69 -5.22 6.68
N GLY A 107 15.29 -4.26 7.36
CA GLY A 107 15.66 -2.97 6.77
C GLY A 107 14.45 -2.10 6.44
N ASP A 108 14.06 -2.04 5.18
CA ASP A 108 12.88 -1.32 4.70
C ASP A 108 11.71 -2.25 4.34
N THR A 109 11.81 -3.54 4.69
CA THR A 109 10.79 -4.54 4.36
C THR A 109 10.23 -5.16 5.63
N VAL A 110 8.90 -5.19 5.75
CA VAL A 110 8.16 -5.86 6.82
C VAL A 110 7.45 -7.08 6.24
N ASN A 111 7.77 -8.25 6.80
CA ASN A 111 7.14 -9.52 6.45
C ASN A 111 6.21 -9.94 7.58
N LEU A 112 4.90 -10.00 7.32
CA LEU A 112 3.94 -10.55 8.27
C LEU A 112 3.81 -12.06 8.08
N THR A 113 3.44 -12.78 9.13
CA THR A 113 3.23 -14.23 9.04
C THR A 113 1.99 -14.55 8.21
N LYS A 114 0.87 -13.91 8.53
CA LYS A 114 -0.40 -14.06 7.84
C LYS A 114 -1.41 -13.01 8.29
N LEU A 115 -2.44 -12.84 7.52
CA LEU A 115 -3.58 -11.98 7.82
C LEU A 115 -4.88 -12.74 7.56
N ALA A 116 -5.68 -12.94 8.59
CA ALA A 116 -6.94 -13.69 8.52
C ALA A 116 -7.96 -13.03 7.56
N PRO A 117 -8.94 -13.78 7.06
CA PRO A 117 -10.07 -13.22 6.31
C PRO A 117 -10.73 -12.09 7.10
N TYR A 118 -10.98 -10.95 6.43
CA TYR A 118 -11.53 -9.73 7.06
C TYR A 118 -10.79 -9.27 8.31
N GLY A 119 -9.57 -9.78 8.52
CA GLY A 119 -8.72 -9.42 9.65
C GLY A 119 -7.92 -8.16 9.40
N PHE A 120 -7.35 -7.63 10.46
CA PHE A 120 -6.45 -6.49 10.40
C PHE A 120 -5.10 -6.80 11.08
N ALA A 121 -4.09 -6.06 10.68
CA ALA A 121 -2.79 -6.02 11.31
C ALA A 121 -2.32 -4.56 11.37
N ALA A 122 -1.65 -4.20 12.44
CA ALA A 122 -1.04 -2.89 12.53
C ALA A 122 0.38 -3.00 13.04
N PHE A 123 1.22 -2.06 12.64
CA PHE A 123 2.56 -1.92 13.20
C PHE A 123 3.02 -0.47 13.16
N GLU A 124 3.96 -0.16 14.02
CA GLU A 124 4.71 1.08 14.02
C GLU A 124 6.19 0.77 13.88
N ALA A 125 6.85 1.36 12.89
CA ALA A 125 8.28 1.24 12.66
C ALA A 125 8.97 2.58 12.95
N GLU A 126 10.09 2.53 13.68
CA GLU A 126 10.85 3.69 14.14
C GLU A 126 12.31 3.62 13.66
N ILE A 127 12.93 4.80 13.48
CA ILE A 127 14.36 4.93 13.13
C ILE A 127 15.26 4.51 14.29
#